data_9970800f2c9fc81a803bd4e99b0b362c
#
_entry.id   9970800f2c9fc81a803bd4e99b0b362c
#
_cell.length_a   1.000
_cell.length_b   1.000
_cell.length_c   1.000
_cell.angle_alpha   90.00
_cell.angle_beta   90.00
_cell.angle_gamma   90.00
#
_symmetry.space_group_name_H-M   'P 1'
#
loop_
_entity.id
_entity.type
_entity.pdbx_description
1 polymer ?
#
loop_
_entity_poly.entity_id
_entity_poly.type
_entity_poly.pdbx_seq_one_letter_code
_entity_poly.pdbx_strand_id
1 'polypeptide(L)'
;MAEDQRKVWLIAEFLEDSFVGCSVFYDYEDRERVARSYRIVDYNTGKLLHHVFVSRAFLDDHAEAEIVPALQDLALVGCLRIAGTRRVTVKSQMIEIEVGA
;
A
#
# COMPACT_ATOMS: atom_id res chain seq x y z
N MET A 1 -15.76 2.78 9.04
CA MET A 1 -15.51 2.95 10.45
C MET A 1 -14.29 3.81 10.67
N ALA A 2 -14.31 4.63 11.70
CA ALA A 2 -13.24 5.59 11.95
C ALA A 2 -11.88 4.93 12.11
N GLU A 3 -11.82 3.77 12.77
CA GLU A 3 -10.56 3.05 13.00
C GLU A 3 -9.94 2.56 11.71
N ASP A 4 -10.73 1.96 10.83
CA ASP A 4 -10.24 1.49 9.53
C ASP A 4 -9.78 2.65 8.66
N GLN A 5 -10.53 3.75 8.66
CA GLN A 5 -10.16 4.95 7.90
C GLN A 5 -8.82 5.51 8.36
N ARG A 6 -8.57 5.50 9.66
CA ARG A 6 -7.30 5.99 10.19
C ARG A 6 -6.13 5.11 9.79
N LYS A 7 -6.31 3.79 9.83
CA LYS A 7 -5.28 2.86 9.36
C LYS A 7 -4.99 3.06 7.88
N VAL A 8 -6.03 3.21 7.08
CA VAL A 8 -5.90 3.46 5.65
C VAL A 8 -5.14 4.76 5.39
N TRP A 9 -5.45 5.81 6.14
CA TRP A 9 -4.76 7.10 6.03
C TRP A 9 -3.29 7.01 6.45
N LEU A 10 -2.98 6.27 7.51
CA LEU A 10 -1.60 6.08 7.97
C LEU A 10 -0.74 5.42 6.90
N ILE A 11 -1.30 4.46 6.19
CA ILE A 11 -0.60 3.80 5.08
C ILE A 11 -0.35 4.78 3.95
N ALA A 12 -1.36 5.57 3.58
CA ALA A 12 -1.21 6.59 2.53
C ALA A 12 -0.11 7.59 2.89
N GLU A 13 -0.10 8.07 4.12
CA GLU A 13 0.92 9.01 4.58
C GLU A 13 2.32 8.39 4.54
N PHE A 14 2.44 7.13 4.97
CA PHE A 14 3.69 6.40 4.89
C PHE A 14 4.21 6.31 3.46
N LEU A 15 3.33 6.01 2.51
CA LEU A 15 3.69 5.92 1.10
C LEU A 15 4.08 7.28 0.53
N GLU A 16 3.35 8.34 0.88
CA GLU A 16 3.70 9.69 0.43
C GLU A 16 5.08 10.12 0.94
N ASP A 17 5.38 9.82 2.20
CA ASP A 17 6.66 10.15 2.80
C ASP A 17 7.81 9.34 2.16
N SER A 18 7.51 8.14 1.70
CA SER A 18 8.52 7.25 1.12
C SER A 18 8.80 7.53 -0.36
N PHE A 19 7.86 8.15 -1.07
CA PHE A 19 7.96 8.43 -2.49
C PHE A 19 7.78 9.92 -2.75
N VAL A 20 8.84 10.68 -2.51
CA VAL A 20 8.83 12.13 -2.70
C VAL A 20 8.58 12.46 -4.18
N GLY A 21 7.74 13.46 -4.43
CA GLY A 21 7.37 13.84 -5.79
C GLY A 21 6.24 13.03 -6.40
N CYS A 22 5.60 12.20 -5.59
CA CYS A 22 4.48 11.36 -6.04
C CYS A 22 3.20 11.72 -5.30
N SER A 23 2.07 11.37 -5.92
CA SER A 23 0.75 11.44 -5.30
C SER A 23 0.25 10.03 -5.01
N VAL A 24 -0.47 9.87 -3.91
CA VAL A 24 -1.03 8.58 -3.52
C VAL A 24 -2.55 8.68 -3.52
N PHE A 25 -3.19 7.80 -4.29
CA PHE A 25 -4.64 7.68 -4.37
C PHE A 25 -5.07 6.38 -3.71
N TYR A 26 -6.04 6.42 -2.79
CA TYR A 26 -6.32 5.26 -1.93
C TYR A 26 -7.77 5.09 -1.48
N ASP A 27 -8.69 5.79 -2.07
CA ASP A 27 -10.09 5.77 -1.64
C ASP A 27 -10.93 4.65 -2.26
N TYR A 28 -10.27 3.71 -2.94
CA TYR A 28 -10.93 2.60 -3.59
C TYR A 28 -10.76 1.30 -2.78
N GLU A 29 -11.87 0.58 -2.56
CA GLU A 29 -11.84 -0.74 -1.94
C GLU A 29 -12.15 -1.80 -3.00
N ASP A 30 -11.23 -2.74 -3.19
CA ASP A 30 -11.42 -3.84 -4.11
C ASP A 30 -12.13 -4.98 -3.36
N ARG A 31 -13.42 -5.12 -3.59
CA ARG A 31 -14.24 -6.11 -2.89
C ARG A 31 -13.89 -7.53 -3.30
N GLU A 32 -13.49 -7.75 -4.53
CA GLU A 32 -13.11 -9.08 -4.98
C GLU A 32 -11.86 -9.59 -4.28
N ARG A 33 -10.94 -8.68 -3.95
CA ARG A 33 -9.68 -9.03 -3.30
C ARG A 33 -9.70 -8.79 -1.81
N VAL A 34 -10.79 -8.25 -1.29
CA VAL A 34 -10.93 -7.86 0.13
C VAL A 34 -9.70 -7.06 0.55
N ALA A 35 -9.43 -5.99 -0.18
CA ALA A 35 -8.22 -5.19 -0.01
C ALA A 35 -8.47 -3.72 -0.33
N ARG A 36 -7.63 -2.86 0.23
CA ARG A 36 -7.60 -1.43 -0.14
C ARG A 36 -6.54 -1.22 -1.21
N SER A 37 -6.89 -0.48 -2.24
CA SER A 37 -6.00 -0.20 -3.35
C SER A 37 -5.33 1.16 -3.16
N TYR A 38 -4.00 1.18 -3.33
CA TYR A 38 -3.20 2.41 -3.32
C TYR A 38 -2.46 2.51 -4.64
N ARG A 39 -2.57 3.67 -5.29
CA ARG A 39 -1.84 3.94 -6.53
C ARG A 39 -0.87 5.07 -6.27
N ILE A 40 0.40 4.84 -6.57
CA ILE A 40 1.46 5.83 -6.44
C ILE A 40 1.78 6.34 -7.83
N VAL A 41 1.53 7.62 -8.05
CA VAL A 41 1.55 8.26 -9.36
C VAL A 41 2.55 9.41 -9.34
N ASP A 42 3.33 9.55 -10.44
CA ASP A 42 4.24 10.67 -10.60
C ASP A 42 3.43 11.97 -10.61
N TYR A 43 3.80 12.91 -9.75
CA TYR A 43 3.08 14.18 -9.60
C TYR A 43 3.07 15.00 -10.90
N ASN A 44 4.18 15.00 -11.63
CA ASN A 44 4.34 15.83 -12.81
C ASN A 44 3.71 15.25 -14.07
N THR A 45 3.80 13.92 -14.24
CA THR A 45 3.37 13.26 -15.49
C THR A 45 2.04 12.54 -15.36
N GLY A 46 1.60 12.25 -14.14
CA GLY A 46 0.41 11.43 -13.89
C GLY A 46 0.62 9.96 -14.18
N LYS A 47 1.85 9.55 -14.43
CA LYS A 47 2.16 8.16 -14.74
C LYS A 47 2.11 7.28 -13.49
N LEU A 48 1.45 6.12 -13.59
CA LEU A 48 1.42 5.15 -12.52
C LEU A 48 2.82 4.55 -12.31
N LEU A 49 3.33 4.65 -11.09
CA LEU A 49 4.64 4.10 -10.75
C LEU A 49 4.53 2.79 -9.97
N HIS A 50 3.58 2.71 -9.05
CA HIS A 50 3.40 1.54 -8.19
C HIS A 50 1.94 1.34 -7.86
N HIS A 51 1.55 0.08 -7.67
CA HIS A 51 0.19 -0.29 -7.33
C HIS A 51 0.22 -1.27 -6.16
N VAL A 52 -0.38 -0.88 -5.04
CA VAL A 52 -0.35 -1.64 -3.79
C VAL A 52 -1.76 -2.00 -3.38
N PHE A 53 -1.96 -3.26 -3.02
CA PHE A 53 -3.18 -3.71 -2.36
C PHE A 53 -2.84 -4.09 -0.93
N VAL A 54 -3.55 -3.52 0.04
CA VAL A 54 -3.38 -3.87 1.45
C VAL A 54 -4.58 -4.70 1.87
N SER A 55 -4.34 -5.94 2.25
CA SER A 55 -5.41 -6.86 2.57
C SER A 55 -6.13 -6.46 3.85
N ARG A 56 -7.39 -6.87 3.95
CA ARG A 56 -8.17 -6.65 5.15
C ARG A 56 -7.54 -7.33 6.37
N ALA A 57 -6.97 -8.52 6.15
CA ALA A 57 -6.29 -9.24 7.22
C ALA A 57 -5.14 -8.44 7.82
N PHE A 58 -4.37 -7.74 6.98
CA PHE A 58 -3.30 -6.87 7.48
C PHE A 58 -3.86 -5.77 8.39
N LEU A 59 -4.94 -5.12 7.96
CA LEU A 59 -5.57 -4.06 8.73
C LEU A 59 -6.16 -4.57 10.04
N ASP A 60 -6.78 -5.74 10.00
CA ASP A 60 -7.41 -6.33 11.18
C ASP A 60 -6.37 -6.84 12.19
N ASP A 61 -5.24 -7.34 11.70
CA ASP A 61 -4.21 -7.95 12.55
C ASP A 61 -3.26 -6.94 13.19
N HIS A 62 -3.31 -5.68 12.79
CA HIS A 62 -2.41 -4.64 13.30
C HIS A 62 -3.19 -3.46 13.87
N ALA A 63 -2.81 -3.03 15.07
CA ALA A 63 -3.34 -1.81 15.65
C ALA A 63 -2.73 -0.59 14.93
N GLU A 64 -3.35 0.58 15.10
CA GLU A 64 -2.87 1.81 14.45
C GLU A 64 -1.36 2.03 14.65
N ALA A 65 -0.89 1.89 15.88
CA ALA A 65 0.51 2.12 16.20
C ALA A 65 1.46 1.09 15.58
N GLU A 66 0.93 -0.05 15.12
CA GLU A 66 1.72 -1.13 14.54
C GLU A 66 1.78 -1.08 13.02
N ILE A 67 0.91 -0.28 12.39
CA ILE A 67 0.80 -0.25 10.92
C ILE A 67 2.12 0.11 10.25
N VAL A 68 2.68 1.28 10.57
CA VAL A 68 3.92 1.73 9.93
C VAL A 68 5.10 0.82 10.27
N PRO A 69 5.33 0.44 11.54
CA PRO A 69 6.39 -0.51 11.85
C PRO A 69 6.27 -1.83 11.10
N ALA A 70 5.04 -2.35 10.93
CA ALA A 70 4.83 -3.60 10.21
C ALA A 70 5.19 -3.45 8.72
N LEU A 71 4.82 -2.33 8.08
CA LEU A 71 5.19 -2.06 6.70
C LEU A 71 6.70 -1.95 6.53
N GLN A 72 7.38 -1.35 7.50
CA GLN A 72 8.84 -1.26 7.50
C GLN A 72 9.49 -2.63 7.66
N ASP A 73 8.96 -3.45 8.55
CA ASP A 73 9.47 -4.80 8.79
C ASP A 73 9.30 -5.69 7.55
N LEU A 74 8.21 -5.50 6.81
CA LEU A 74 7.97 -6.22 5.56
C LEU A 74 8.77 -5.66 4.40
N ALA A 75 9.47 -4.54 4.59
CA ALA A 75 10.26 -3.87 3.55
C ALA A 75 9.42 -3.49 2.33
N LEU A 76 8.23 -2.94 2.57
CA LEU A 76 7.28 -2.61 1.50
C LEU A 76 7.89 -1.69 0.45
N VAL A 77 8.60 -0.64 0.85
CA VAL A 77 9.18 0.33 -0.09
C VAL A 77 10.18 -0.35 -1.03
N GLY A 78 11.05 -1.21 -0.48
CA GLY A 78 11.99 -1.98 -1.28
C GLY A 78 11.29 -2.90 -2.26
N CYS A 79 10.23 -3.57 -1.81
CA CYS A 79 9.43 -4.44 -2.68
C CYS A 79 8.78 -3.67 -3.82
N LEU A 80 8.27 -2.47 -3.55
CA LEU A 80 7.66 -1.63 -4.57
C LEU A 80 8.67 -1.19 -5.62
N ARG A 81 9.87 -0.83 -5.20
CA ARG A 81 10.93 -0.45 -6.14
C ARG A 81 11.33 -1.60 -7.05
N ILE A 82 11.39 -2.80 -6.49
CA ILE A 82 11.71 -4.01 -7.28
C ILE A 82 10.57 -4.36 -8.23
N ALA A 83 9.33 -4.27 -7.75
CA ALA A 83 8.15 -4.64 -8.53
C ALA A 83 7.84 -3.68 -9.68
N GLY A 84 8.23 -2.40 -9.55
CA GLY A 84 7.85 -1.39 -10.54
C GLY A 84 6.33 -1.23 -10.56
N THR A 85 5.73 -1.34 -11.75
CA THR A 85 4.28 -1.19 -11.92
C THR A 85 3.50 -2.46 -11.64
N ARG A 86 4.18 -3.57 -11.34
CA ARG A 86 3.50 -4.82 -11.00
C ARG A 86 2.75 -4.66 -9.68
N ARG A 87 1.65 -5.38 -9.57
CA ARG A 87 0.81 -5.32 -8.37
C ARG A 87 1.53 -5.95 -7.18
N VAL A 88 1.51 -5.24 -6.06
CA VAL A 88 2.08 -5.71 -4.80
C VAL A 88 0.95 -5.83 -3.80
N THR A 89 0.81 -6.98 -3.18
CA THR A 89 -0.23 -7.23 -2.17
C THR A 89 0.41 -7.41 -0.80
N VAL A 90 0.00 -6.57 0.14
CA VAL A 90 0.43 -6.66 1.54
C VAL A 90 -0.57 -7.55 2.27
N LYS A 91 -0.11 -8.71 2.71
CA LYS A 91 -0.90 -9.63 3.52
C LYS A 91 -0.54 -9.45 4.99
N SER A 92 -1.19 -10.19 5.88
CA SER A 92 -0.99 -10.00 7.32
C SER A 92 0.49 -10.04 7.73
N GLN A 93 1.27 -10.97 7.20
CA GLN A 93 2.66 -11.16 7.60
C GLN A 93 3.62 -11.35 6.42
N MET A 94 3.18 -11.03 5.22
CA MET A 94 4.03 -11.18 4.04
C MET A 94 3.59 -10.26 2.92
N ILE A 95 4.47 -10.07 1.94
CA ILE A 95 4.18 -9.30 0.73
C ILE A 95 4.28 -10.23 -0.46
N GLU A 96 3.29 -10.18 -1.34
CA GLU A 96 3.33 -10.87 -2.62
C GLU A 96 3.49 -9.87 -3.75
N ILE A 97 4.37 -10.17 -4.69
CA ILE A 97 4.55 -9.39 -5.91
C ILE A 97 3.95 -10.21 -7.05
N GLU A 98 3.08 -9.58 -7.83
CA GLU A 98 2.48 -10.24 -8.99
C GLU A 98 3.56 -10.67 -9.96
N VAL A 99 3.51 -11.93 -10.39
CA VAL A 99 4.44 -12.43 -11.38
C VAL A 99 4.01 -11.87 -12.73
N GLY A 100 4.91 -11.16 -13.38
CA GLY A 100 4.63 -10.56 -14.68
C GLY A 100 4.39 -11.64 -15.73
N ALA A 101 3.44 -11.34 -16.61
CA ALA A 101 3.15 -12.23 -17.72
C ALA A 101 4.26 -12.15 -18.76
#